data_c9cff63d333f5a9c4c53a90e2bd9ab02
#
_entry.id   c9cff63d333f5a9c4c53a90e2bd9ab02
#
_cell.length_a   1.000
_cell.length_b   1.000
_cell.length_c   1.000
_cell.angle_alpha   90.00
_cell.angle_beta   90.00
_cell.angle_gamma   90.00
#
_symmetry.space_group_name_H-M   'P 1'
#
loop_
_entity.id
_entity.type
_entity.pdbx_description
1 polymer ?
#
loop_
_entity_poly.entity_id
_entity_poly.type
_entity_poly.pdbx_seq_one_letter_code
_entity_poly.pdbx_strand_id
1 'polypeptide(L)'
;MTAFMDQAHLLISEKDGQALQSNIRDSKSNDLSISGPTTELKTGRQAPAVAYFSSPGPNYHNPLITKPDVAAPGVNILAAYSQAPKKDKDFLNPSVRYHLLSGTSMACPHVAGVVGLLKTLHPGWTPAAIKSAILTTATILDDAGYPIKNFMGSQTDPWRFGAGNIQPNNAMDPGLVYDLKPTDYLDLLCSMGYNSTQLAHFTDPPYASARSRRSRSTT
;
A
#
# COMPACT_ATOMS: atom_id res chain seq x y z
N MET A 1 -8.87 16.23 33.37
CA MET A 1 -8.50 15.07 32.53
C MET A 1 -7.00 15.07 32.24
N THR A 2 -6.22 15.59 33.14
CA THR A 2 -4.75 15.74 33.08
C THR A 2 -3.98 14.72 33.93
N ALA A 3 -4.67 13.83 34.64
CA ALA A 3 -4.08 12.87 35.56
C ALA A 3 -3.58 11.55 34.90
N PHE A 4 -3.78 11.36 33.61
CA PHE A 4 -3.38 10.12 32.91
C PHE A 4 -1.97 10.16 32.31
N MET A 5 -1.28 11.29 32.36
CA MET A 5 0.03 11.44 31.72
C MET A 5 1.23 11.06 32.59
N ASP A 6 1.03 10.87 33.90
CA ASP A 6 2.13 10.53 34.85
C ASP A 6 2.30 9.02 35.06
N GLN A 7 1.50 8.18 34.41
CA GLN A 7 1.63 6.73 34.54
C GLN A 7 2.22 6.13 33.27
N ALA A 8 3.18 5.25 33.42
CA ALA A 8 3.73 4.48 32.32
C ALA A 8 2.68 3.47 31.83
N HIS A 9 2.28 3.59 30.55
CA HIS A 9 1.37 2.65 29.92
C HIS A 9 2.15 1.74 28.97
N LEU A 10 1.98 0.44 29.13
CA LEU A 10 2.56 -0.57 28.24
C LEU A 10 1.43 -1.34 27.55
N LEU A 11 1.40 -1.29 26.23
CA LEU A 11 0.50 -2.12 25.43
C LEU A 11 1.19 -3.44 25.12
N ILE A 12 0.60 -4.55 25.57
CA ILE A 12 1.12 -5.90 25.37
C ILE A 12 0.10 -6.76 24.62
N SER A 13 0.56 -7.85 24.00
CA SER A 13 -0.33 -8.81 23.36
C SER A 13 -1.22 -9.51 24.40
N GLU A 14 -2.37 -10.04 24.00
CA GLU A 14 -3.25 -10.83 24.87
C GLU A 14 -2.49 -12.01 25.49
N LYS A 15 -1.67 -12.71 24.71
CA LYS A 15 -0.85 -13.83 25.17
C LYS A 15 0.14 -13.41 26.24
N ASP A 16 0.84 -12.30 26.05
CA ASP A 16 1.79 -11.77 27.02
C ASP A 16 1.08 -11.27 28.29
N GLY A 17 -0.11 -10.68 28.12
CA GLY A 17 -0.97 -10.29 29.23
C GLY A 17 -1.42 -11.46 30.08
N GLN A 18 -1.81 -12.56 29.47
CA GLN A 18 -2.18 -13.79 30.18
C GLN A 18 -0.97 -14.40 30.92
N ALA A 19 0.21 -14.43 30.29
CA ALA A 19 1.43 -14.89 30.93
C ALA A 19 1.82 -14.01 32.12
N LEU A 20 1.69 -12.69 31.99
CA LEU A 20 1.95 -11.74 33.07
C LEU A 20 1.00 -11.93 34.25
N GLN A 21 -0.33 -12.12 33.96
CA GLN A 21 -1.32 -12.38 35.01
C GLN A 21 -1.05 -13.68 35.75
N SER A 22 -0.65 -14.74 35.06
CA SER A 22 -0.26 -16.02 35.63
C SER A 22 0.97 -15.83 36.57
N ASN A 23 2.00 -15.16 36.07
CA ASN A 23 3.20 -14.88 36.87
C ASN A 23 2.90 -14.06 38.13
N ILE A 24 2.03 -13.05 38.06
CA ILE A 24 1.63 -12.26 39.24
C ILE A 24 0.87 -13.13 40.26
N ARG A 25 0.04 -14.06 39.81
CA ARG A 25 -0.70 -14.98 40.71
C ARG A 25 0.19 -15.97 41.41
N ASP A 26 1.20 -16.47 40.70
CA ASP A 26 2.08 -17.57 41.17
C ASP A 26 3.30 -17.06 41.92
N SER A 27 3.62 -15.77 41.81
CA SER A 27 4.80 -15.13 42.41
C SER A 27 4.48 -14.65 43.84
N LYS A 28 5.46 -14.81 44.73
CA LYS A 28 5.42 -14.26 46.09
C LYS A 28 5.74 -12.76 46.15
N SER A 29 6.19 -12.16 45.05
CA SER A 29 6.49 -10.75 44.89
C SER A 29 5.68 -10.18 43.73
N ASN A 30 5.05 -9.02 43.96
CA ASN A 30 4.31 -8.26 42.93
C ASN A 30 5.21 -7.22 42.24
N ASP A 31 6.53 -7.33 42.39
CA ASP A 31 7.46 -6.39 41.77
C ASP A 31 7.65 -6.69 40.29
N LEU A 32 7.34 -5.71 39.45
CA LEU A 32 7.58 -5.71 38.02
C LEU A 32 8.65 -4.68 37.71
N SER A 33 9.69 -5.10 37.00
CA SER A 33 10.71 -4.18 36.49
C SER A 33 10.45 -3.93 35.02
N ILE A 34 10.30 -2.67 34.63
CA ILE A 34 10.18 -2.24 33.24
C ILE A 34 11.50 -1.57 32.86
N SER A 35 12.25 -2.23 31.98
CA SER A 35 13.43 -1.64 31.36
C SER A 35 13.05 -0.72 30.19
N GLY A 36 13.92 0.23 29.88
CA GLY A 36 13.74 1.08 28.69
C GLY A 36 13.66 0.25 27.39
N PRO A 37 13.09 0.79 26.33
CA PRO A 37 12.97 0.09 25.05
C PRO A 37 14.36 -0.24 24.50
N THR A 38 14.53 -1.50 24.07
CA THR A 38 15.73 -1.96 23.37
C THR A 38 15.39 -2.23 21.91
N THR A 39 16.28 -1.83 20.99
CA THR A 39 16.14 -2.17 19.58
C THR A 39 16.84 -3.52 19.33
N GLU A 40 16.06 -4.53 18.99
CA GLU A 40 16.58 -5.81 18.52
C GLU A 40 16.51 -5.90 17.02
N LEU A 41 17.64 -6.08 16.35
CA LEU A 41 17.69 -6.47 14.96
C LEU A 41 17.44 -7.99 14.87
N LYS A 42 16.20 -8.37 14.67
CA LYS A 42 15.86 -9.78 14.41
C LYS A 42 16.18 -10.11 12.95
N THR A 43 17.38 -10.57 12.71
CA THR A 43 17.75 -11.24 11.46
C THR A 43 16.99 -12.57 11.39
N GLY A 44 16.23 -12.80 10.31
CA GLY A 44 15.50 -14.06 10.09
C GLY A 44 13.97 -13.93 10.07
N ARG A 45 13.39 -12.76 10.21
CA ARG A 45 11.99 -12.56 9.81
C ARG A 45 11.93 -12.37 8.30
N GLN A 46 11.17 -13.23 7.64
CA GLN A 46 10.88 -13.10 6.23
C GLN A 46 10.12 -11.79 5.96
N ALA A 47 10.64 -10.99 5.04
CA ALA A 47 10.05 -9.74 4.60
C ALA A 47 10.04 -9.67 3.05
N PRO A 48 9.07 -9.03 2.42
CA PRO A 48 7.91 -8.36 3.03
C PRO A 48 6.79 -9.32 3.44
N ALA A 49 5.90 -8.84 4.31
CA ALA A 49 4.62 -9.50 4.61
C ALA A 49 3.49 -8.48 4.49
N VAL A 50 2.30 -8.94 4.06
CA VAL A 50 1.13 -8.07 3.93
C VAL A 50 0.60 -7.71 5.32
N ALA A 51 0.49 -6.42 5.62
CA ALA A 51 0.01 -5.92 6.89
C ALA A 51 -1.48 -6.22 7.11
N TYR A 52 -1.89 -6.36 8.38
CA TYR A 52 -3.27 -6.71 8.75
C TYR A 52 -4.29 -5.66 8.28
N PHE A 53 -3.91 -4.40 8.22
CA PHE A 53 -4.77 -3.29 7.80
C PHE A 53 -4.91 -3.15 6.28
N SER A 54 -4.12 -3.91 5.49
CA SER A 54 -4.20 -3.86 4.04
C SER A 54 -5.46 -4.57 3.55
N SER A 55 -6.44 -3.80 3.11
CA SER A 55 -7.71 -4.32 2.62
C SER A 55 -7.53 -5.11 1.33
N PRO A 56 -8.18 -6.27 1.20
CA PRO A 56 -8.15 -7.05 -0.04
C PRO A 56 -9.04 -6.43 -1.12
N GLY A 57 -8.69 -6.68 -2.40
CA GLY A 57 -9.57 -6.53 -3.54
C GLY A 57 -10.54 -7.71 -3.69
N PRO A 58 -11.25 -7.76 -4.80
CA PRO A 58 -11.26 -6.83 -5.94
C PRO A 58 -11.96 -5.51 -5.66
N ASN A 59 -12.00 -4.61 -6.67
CA ASN A 59 -12.82 -3.40 -6.56
C ASN A 59 -14.29 -3.77 -6.40
N TYR A 60 -14.93 -3.24 -5.34
CA TYR A 60 -16.31 -3.59 -4.98
C TYR A 60 -17.34 -3.24 -6.07
N HIS A 61 -17.17 -2.06 -6.72
CA HIS A 61 -18.10 -1.59 -7.75
C HIS A 61 -17.87 -2.22 -9.12
N ASN A 62 -16.62 -2.58 -9.42
CA ASN A 62 -16.27 -3.25 -10.66
C ASN A 62 -15.17 -4.29 -10.43
N PRO A 63 -15.55 -5.55 -10.22
CA PRO A 63 -14.60 -6.64 -9.97
C PRO A 63 -13.62 -6.93 -11.12
N LEU A 64 -13.89 -6.42 -12.33
CA LEU A 64 -12.97 -6.51 -13.47
C LEU A 64 -11.74 -5.59 -13.29
N ILE A 65 -11.83 -4.59 -12.41
CA ILE A 65 -10.70 -3.73 -12.04
C ILE A 65 -10.01 -4.35 -10.83
N THR A 66 -8.89 -5.02 -11.08
CA THR A 66 -8.08 -5.62 -10.00
C THR A 66 -7.48 -4.55 -9.10
N LYS A 67 -7.58 -4.77 -7.78
CA LYS A 67 -6.98 -3.96 -6.72
C LYS A 67 -6.52 -4.88 -5.58
N PRO A 68 -5.45 -4.48 -4.83
CA PRO A 68 -4.55 -3.34 -5.10
C PRO A 68 -3.74 -3.53 -6.38
N ASP A 69 -3.08 -2.48 -6.88
CA ASP A 69 -2.19 -2.59 -8.04
C ASP A 69 -0.85 -3.24 -7.67
N VAL A 70 -0.27 -2.82 -6.54
CA VAL A 70 1.06 -3.25 -6.08
C VAL A 70 1.16 -3.07 -4.56
N ALA A 71 2.03 -3.80 -3.92
CA ALA A 71 2.40 -3.61 -2.52
C ALA A 71 3.70 -2.80 -2.38
N ALA A 72 3.78 -2.01 -1.31
CA ALA A 72 4.96 -1.20 -0.98
C ALA A 72 5.10 -1.07 0.54
N PRO A 73 6.28 -0.67 1.07
CA PRO A 73 6.47 -0.48 2.51
C PRO A 73 5.46 0.48 3.11
N GLY A 74 4.76 0.05 4.15
CA GLY A 74 3.70 0.85 4.79
C GLY A 74 3.60 0.66 6.30
N VAL A 75 4.53 -0.06 6.93
CA VAL A 75 4.54 -0.33 8.38
C VAL A 75 5.71 0.38 9.05
N ASN A 76 5.43 1.13 10.10
CA ASN A 76 6.44 1.88 10.87
C ASN A 76 7.32 2.79 9.99
N ILE A 77 6.69 3.55 9.12
CA ILE A 77 7.39 4.47 8.22
C ILE A 77 7.69 5.77 8.95
N LEU A 78 8.99 6.07 9.06
CA LEU A 78 9.47 7.33 9.59
C LEU A 78 9.37 8.40 8.50
N ALA A 79 8.58 9.43 8.76
CA ALA A 79 8.37 10.53 7.82
C ALA A 79 8.25 11.88 8.54
N ALA A 80 8.39 12.97 7.79
CA ALA A 80 8.16 14.30 8.28
C ALA A 80 6.72 14.45 8.81
N TYR A 81 6.58 15.13 9.91
CA TYR A 81 5.30 15.33 10.57
C TYR A 81 5.00 16.83 10.74
N SER A 82 3.75 17.20 10.55
CA SER A 82 3.33 18.59 10.69
C SER A 82 3.44 19.08 12.12
N GLN A 83 4.07 20.24 12.31
CA GLN A 83 4.16 20.94 13.60
C GLN A 83 3.00 21.94 13.80
N ALA A 84 2.07 22.03 12.83
CA ALA A 84 0.91 22.93 12.95
C ALA A 84 0.07 22.52 14.17
N PRO A 85 -0.36 23.48 15.00
CA PRO A 85 -1.19 23.19 16.16
C PRO A 85 -2.51 22.58 15.68
N LYS A 86 -2.80 21.35 16.13
CA LYS A 86 -4.10 20.74 15.93
C LYS A 86 -5.07 21.27 16.98
N LYS A 87 -6.29 21.62 16.55
CA LYS A 87 -7.34 22.10 17.44
C LYS A 87 -7.85 21.02 18.39
N ASP A 88 -7.73 19.78 17.98
CA ASP A 88 -8.11 18.61 18.78
C ASP A 88 -6.88 18.09 19.53
N LYS A 89 -7.10 17.73 20.79
CA LYS A 89 -6.12 17.27 21.76
C LYS A 89 -5.45 15.94 21.40
N ASP A 90 -4.89 15.85 20.20
CA ASP A 90 -4.06 14.72 19.82
C ASP A 90 -2.81 14.73 20.70
N PHE A 91 -2.57 13.61 21.37
CA PHE A 91 -1.51 13.32 22.32
C PHE A 91 -0.08 13.42 21.75
N LEU A 92 0.10 14.00 20.58
CA LEU A 92 1.37 14.13 19.92
C LEU A 92 2.01 15.48 20.23
N ASN A 93 3.21 15.42 20.76
CA ASN A 93 4.01 16.60 21.08
C ASN A 93 4.22 17.45 19.79
N PRO A 94 3.74 18.72 19.74
CA PRO A 94 3.88 19.56 18.55
C PRO A 94 5.34 19.92 18.19
N SER A 95 6.30 19.59 19.06
CA SER A 95 7.73 19.78 18.79
C SER A 95 8.36 18.64 17.98
N VAL A 96 7.65 17.55 17.73
CA VAL A 96 8.17 16.39 16.99
C VAL A 96 8.11 16.66 15.49
N ARG A 97 9.28 16.69 14.83
CA ARG A 97 9.41 16.92 13.39
C ARG A 97 9.19 15.67 12.54
N TYR A 98 9.35 14.50 13.13
CA TYR A 98 9.24 13.21 12.47
C TYR A 98 8.38 12.28 13.31
N HIS A 99 7.62 11.42 12.66
CA HIS A 99 6.79 10.44 13.35
C HIS A 99 6.76 9.12 12.58
N LEU A 100 6.59 8.02 13.33
CA LEU A 100 6.41 6.68 12.78
C LEU A 100 4.92 6.42 12.62
N LEU A 101 4.50 6.16 11.39
CA LEU A 101 3.11 5.81 11.07
C LEU A 101 3.04 4.53 10.24
N SER A 102 1.91 3.83 10.37
CA SER A 102 1.62 2.65 9.57
C SER A 102 0.29 2.83 8.86
N GLY A 103 0.23 2.38 7.61
CA GLY A 103 -0.98 2.45 6.79
C GLY A 103 -0.69 2.30 5.31
N THR A 104 -1.70 1.99 4.53
CA THR A 104 -1.62 2.05 3.07
C THR A 104 -1.33 3.47 2.57
N SER A 105 -1.68 4.49 3.37
CA SER A 105 -1.32 5.90 3.13
C SER A 105 0.19 6.14 3.21
N MET A 106 0.97 5.29 3.87
CA MET A 106 2.43 5.34 3.93
C MET A 106 3.08 4.53 2.80
N ALA A 107 2.39 3.51 2.29
CA ALA A 107 2.83 2.77 1.10
C ALA A 107 2.69 3.62 -0.18
N CYS A 108 1.64 4.42 -0.29
CA CYS A 108 1.38 5.28 -1.45
C CYS A 108 2.55 6.21 -1.81
N PRO A 109 3.14 7.00 -0.90
CA PRO A 109 4.27 7.88 -1.23
C PRO A 109 5.55 7.13 -1.60
N HIS A 110 5.75 5.89 -1.17
CA HIS A 110 6.85 5.07 -1.67
C HIS A 110 6.69 4.81 -3.17
N VAL A 111 5.50 4.42 -3.60
CA VAL A 111 5.21 4.24 -5.03
C VAL A 111 5.32 5.57 -5.78
N ALA A 112 4.82 6.66 -5.22
CA ALA A 112 4.94 8.00 -5.83
C ALA A 112 6.41 8.43 -6.01
N GLY A 113 7.26 8.13 -5.03
CA GLY A 113 8.71 8.36 -5.13
C GLY A 113 9.34 7.56 -6.28
N VAL A 114 9.01 6.29 -6.40
CA VAL A 114 9.48 5.45 -7.52
C VAL A 114 8.99 5.97 -8.87
N VAL A 115 7.72 6.40 -8.96
CA VAL A 115 7.17 7.05 -10.16
C VAL A 115 7.97 8.31 -10.53
N GLY A 116 8.31 9.15 -9.55
CA GLY A 116 9.15 10.34 -9.77
C GLY A 116 10.53 10.01 -10.31
N LEU A 117 11.19 8.99 -9.74
CA LEU A 117 12.49 8.51 -10.22
C LEU A 117 12.41 7.96 -11.65
N LEU A 118 11.41 7.11 -11.93
CA LEU A 118 11.20 6.56 -13.27
C LEU A 118 10.88 7.66 -14.29
N LYS A 119 10.09 8.66 -13.91
CA LYS A 119 9.79 9.80 -14.78
C LYS A 119 11.00 10.67 -15.07
N THR A 120 11.92 10.79 -14.13
CA THR A 120 13.19 11.49 -14.32
C THR A 120 14.12 10.69 -15.26
N LEU A 121 14.17 9.38 -15.08
CA LEU A 121 15.00 8.48 -15.91
C LEU A 121 14.46 8.35 -17.34
N HIS A 122 13.13 8.29 -17.47
CA HIS A 122 12.41 8.12 -18.73
C HIS A 122 11.38 9.26 -18.95
N PRO A 123 11.83 10.48 -19.30
CA PRO A 123 10.93 11.64 -19.43
C PRO A 123 9.80 11.46 -20.44
N GLY A 124 10.02 10.62 -21.47
CA GLY A 124 9.04 10.32 -22.52
C GLY A 124 7.96 9.28 -22.10
N TRP A 125 8.13 8.59 -20.97
CA TRP A 125 7.17 7.57 -20.58
C TRP A 125 5.83 8.17 -20.14
N THR A 126 4.76 7.54 -20.60
CA THR A 126 3.40 7.86 -20.19
C THR A 126 3.13 7.34 -18.78
N PRO A 127 2.08 7.82 -18.10
CA PRO A 127 1.66 7.24 -16.83
C PRO A 127 1.37 5.73 -16.91
N ALA A 128 0.85 5.26 -18.05
CA ALA A 128 0.57 3.84 -18.27
C ALA A 128 1.85 3.02 -18.40
N ALA A 129 2.85 3.52 -19.13
CA ALA A 129 4.17 2.88 -19.24
C ALA A 129 4.87 2.78 -17.89
N ILE A 130 4.86 3.85 -17.08
CA ILE A 130 5.42 3.85 -15.73
C ILE A 130 4.70 2.85 -14.83
N LYS A 131 3.35 2.86 -14.86
CA LYS A 131 2.55 1.88 -14.10
C LYS A 131 2.89 0.46 -14.51
N SER A 132 2.96 0.20 -15.82
CA SER A 132 3.34 -1.11 -16.35
C SER A 132 4.72 -1.55 -15.85
N ALA A 133 5.72 -0.68 -15.92
CA ALA A 133 7.07 -0.97 -15.46
C ALA A 133 7.09 -1.42 -13.98
N ILE A 134 6.35 -0.72 -13.12
CA ILE A 134 6.25 -1.07 -11.70
C ILE A 134 5.56 -2.42 -11.50
N LEU A 135 4.47 -2.69 -12.21
CA LEU A 135 3.68 -3.90 -12.01
C LEU A 135 4.36 -5.14 -12.56
N THR A 136 4.96 -5.06 -13.76
CA THR A 136 5.58 -6.21 -14.42
C THR A 136 6.88 -6.66 -13.76
N THR A 137 7.50 -5.78 -13.00
CA THR A 137 8.77 -6.07 -12.29
C THR A 137 8.57 -6.35 -10.79
N ALA A 138 7.35 -6.20 -10.28
CA ALA A 138 7.05 -6.50 -8.89
C ALA A 138 7.32 -7.99 -8.55
N THR A 139 7.72 -8.27 -7.32
CA THR A 139 7.99 -9.64 -6.86
C THR A 139 6.90 -10.15 -5.94
N ILE A 140 6.53 -11.40 -6.14
CA ILE A 140 5.62 -12.14 -5.26
C ILE A 140 6.36 -12.96 -4.20
N LEU A 141 7.70 -12.82 -4.16
CA LEU A 141 8.57 -13.55 -3.23
C LEU A 141 9.09 -12.60 -2.15
N ASP A 142 9.32 -13.16 -0.97
CA ASP A 142 10.01 -12.51 0.12
C ASP A 142 11.55 -12.55 -0.07
N ASP A 143 12.30 -11.98 0.86
CA ASP A 143 13.76 -11.90 0.85
C ASP A 143 14.47 -13.26 0.98
N ALA A 144 13.74 -14.31 1.41
CA ALA A 144 14.23 -15.67 1.46
C ALA A 144 13.81 -16.52 0.22
N GLY A 145 13.12 -15.92 -0.75
CA GLY A 145 12.67 -16.58 -1.98
C GLY A 145 11.39 -17.40 -1.82
N TYR A 146 10.64 -17.23 -0.72
CA TYR A 146 9.35 -17.86 -0.51
C TYR A 146 8.20 -16.91 -0.88
N PRO A 147 7.02 -17.42 -1.23
CA PRO A 147 5.85 -16.58 -1.48
C PRO A 147 5.53 -15.64 -0.31
N ILE A 148 5.22 -14.38 -0.63
CA ILE A 148 4.82 -13.37 0.35
C ILE A 148 3.68 -13.90 1.21
N LYS A 149 3.80 -13.71 2.52
CA LYS A 149 2.82 -14.14 3.53
C LYS A 149 2.00 -12.95 4.04
N ASN A 150 0.89 -13.23 4.67
CA ASN A 150 0.18 -12.24 5.46
C ASN A 150 0.85 -12.05 6.84
N PHE A 151 0.34 -11.10 7.62
CA PHE A 151 0.86 -10.78 8.96
C PHE A 151 0.77 -11.95 9.97
N MET A 152 -0.06 -12.95 9.70
CA MET A 152 -0.19 -14.19 10.50
C MET A 152 0.81 -15.28 10.09
N GLY A 153 1.59 -15.05 9.02
CA GLY A 153 2.52 -16.04 8.47
C GLY A 153 1.88 -17.04 7.51
N SER A 154 0.59 -16.88 7.19
CA SER A 154 -0.10 -17.71 6.22
C SER A 154 0.13 -17.20 4.80
N GLN A 155 0.05 -18.08 3.82
CA GLN A 155 0.10 -17.71 2.41
C GLN A 155 -0.99 -16.69 2.09
N THR A 156 -0.68 -15.73 1.22
CA THR A 156 -1.61 -14.70 0.76
C THR A 156 -1.72 -14.72 -0.77
N ASP A 157 -2.57 -13.90 -1.33
CA ASP A 157 -2.97 -13.93 -2.72
C ASP A 157 -2.87 -12.54 -3.39
N PRO A 158 -2.98 -12.44 -4.73
CA PRO A 158 -2.90 -11.19 -5.46
C PRO A 158 -3.95 -10.14 -5.07
N TRP A 159 -5.09 -10.53 -4.48
CA TRP A 159 -6.08 -9.58 -3.99
C TRP A 159 -5.58 -8.76 -2.80
N ARG A 160 -4.46 -9.18 -2.17
CA ARG A 160 -3.86 -8.48 -1.04
C ARG A 160 -2.57 -7.73 -1.39
N PHE A 161 -1.84 -8.15 -2.42
CA PHE A 161 -0.57 -7.52 -2.80
C PHE A 161 -0.51 -7.07 -4.27
N GLY A 162 -1.59 -7.26 -5.06
CA GLY A 162 -1.62 -6.89 -6.48
C GLY A 162 -0.64 -7.70 -7.32
N ALA A 163 0.19 -7.00 -8.08
CA ALA A 163 1.27 -7.62 -8.86
C ALA A 163 2.45 -8.12 -8.00
N GLY A 164 2.52 -7.69 -6.73
CA GLY A 164 3.60 -8.05 -5.82
C GLY A 164 4.16 -6.83 -5.08
N ASN A 165 5.28 -7.02 -4.40
CA ASN A 165 6.03 -5.93 -3.77
C ASN A 165 6.89 -5.20 -4.81
N ILE A 166 6.89 -3.86 -4.75
CA ILE A 166 7.62 -3.02 -5.71
C ILE A 166 9.11 -3.36 -5.72
N GLN A 167 9.70 -3.31 -6.94
CA GLN A 167 11.13 -3.51 -7.20
C GLN A 167 11.68 -2.31 -7.99
N PRO A 168 12.05 -1.21 -7.32
CA PRO A 168 12.42 0.02 -8.01
C PRO A 168 13.56 -0.16 -9.02
N ASN A 169 14.58 -0.94 -8.67
CA ASN A 169 15.73 -1.18 -9.53
C ASN A 169 15.33 -1.94 -10.82
N ASN A 170 14.47 -2.95 -10.69
CA ASN A 170 14.01 -3.71 -11.85
C ASN A 170 13.07 -2.88 -12.73
N ALA A 171 12.31 -1.96 -12.12
CA ALA A 171 11.41 -1.07 -12.85
C ALA A 171 12.14 -0.02 -13.72
N MET A 172 13.44 0.21 -13.50
CA MET A 172 14.24 1.10 -14.33
C MET A 172 14.44 0.56 -15.75
N ASP A 173 14.54 -0.77 -15.87
CA ASP A 173 14.65 -1.47 -17.16
C ASP A 173 13.73 -2.70 -17.17
N PRO A 174 12.43 -2.49 -17.38
CA PRO A 174 11.42 -3.56 -17.26
C PRO A 174 11.34 -4.46 -18.51
N GLY A 175 12.12 -4.16 -19.57
CA GLY A 175 11.98 -4.82 -20.86
C GLY A 175 10.72 -4.37 -21.60
N LEU A 176 9.62 -5.10 -21.44
CA LEU A 176 8.36 -4.78 -22.11
C LEU A 176 7.43 -3.97 -21.20
N VAL A 177 6.80 -2.95 -21.75
CA VAL A 177 5.80 -2.13 -21.07
C VAL A 177 4.49 -2.10 -21.84
N TYR A 178 3.36 -2.13 -21.12
CA TYR A 178 2.04 -1.85 -21.65
C TYR A 178 1.79 -0.35 -21.62
N ASP A 179 1.71 0.26 -22.80
CA ASP A 179 1.43 1.68 -22.93
C ASP A 179 -0.01 1.90 -23.38
N LEU A 180 -0.92 1.92 -22.41
CA LEU A 180 -2.35 2.17 -22.64
C LEU A 180 -2.55 3.60 -23.13
N LYS A 181 -3.36 3.73 -24.19
CA LYS A 181 -3.77 5.02 -24.76
C LYS A 181 -5.05 5.51 -24.06
N PRO A 182 -5.33 6.83 -24.09
CA PRO A 182 -6.60 7.35 -23.58
C PRO A 182 -7.84 6.65 -24.16
N THR A 183 -7.76 6.20 -25.43
CA THR A 183 -8.84 5.45 -26.09
C THR A 183 -9.14 4.11 -25.42
N ASP A 184 -8.15 3.45 -24.83
CA ASP A 184 -8.36 2.16 -24.17
C ASP A 184 -9.22 2.31 -22.91
N TYR A 185 -9.08 3.43 -22.21
CA TYR A 185 -9.93 3.77 -21.05
C TYR A 185 -11.38 4.10 -21.49
N LEU A 186 -11.54 4.75 -22.63
CA LEU A 186 -12.87 5.02 -23.19
C LEU A 186 -13.55 3.74 -23.66
N ASP A 187 -12.79 2.81 -24.25
CA ASP A 187 -13.31 1.49 -24.63
C ASP A 187 -13.72 0.67 -23.38
N LEU A 188 -12.98 0.78 -22.29
CA LEU A 188 -13.38 0.19 -21.01
C LEU A 188 -14.71 0.78 -20.52
N LEU A 189 -14.87 2.12 -20.52
CA LEU A 189 -16.12 2.75 -20.12
C LEU A 189 -17.29 2.32 -21.02
N CYS A 190 -17.06 2.21 -22.34
CA CYS A 190 -18.05 1.63 -23.26
C CYS A 190 -18.45 0.21 -22.87
N SER A 191 -17.48 -0.62 -22.49
CA SER A 191 -17.74 -2.01 -22.08
C SER A 191 -18.54 -2.10 -20.77
N MET A 192 -18.45 -1.07 -19.94
CA MET A 192 -19.22 -0.90 -18.70
C MET A 192 -20.63 -0.35 -18.93
N GLY A 193 -21.01 -0.05 -20.18
CA GLY A 193 -22.34 0.42 -20.54
C GLY A 193 -22.50 1.93 -20.64
N TYR A 194 -21.41 2.72 -20.57
CA TYR A 194 -21.46 4.17 -20.78
C TYR A 194 -21.83 4.46 -22.24
N ASN A 195 -22.80 5.33 -22.43
CA ASN A 195 -23.27 5.73 -23.78
C ASN A 195 -22.44 6.88 -24.36
N SER A 196 -22.66 7.17 -25.65
CA SER A 196 -21.93 8.21 -26.37
C SER A 196 -22.06 9.60 -25.75
N THR A 197 -23.22 9.93 -25.19
CA THR A 197 -23.45 11.23 -24.51
C THR A 197 -22.61 11.35 -23.27
N GLN A 198 -22.51 10.29 -22.46
CA GLN A 198 -21.68 10.24 -21.27
C GLN A 198 -20.18 10.30 -21.63
N LEU A 199 -19.77 9.60 -22.68
CA LEU A 199 -18.37 9.59 -23.13
C LEU A 199 -17.95 10.93 -23.75
N ALA A 200 -18.88 11.70 -24.33
CA ALA A 200 -18.60 13.03 -24.86
C ALA A 200 -18.09 14.03 -23.82
N HIS A 201 -18.33 13.78 -22.52
CA HIS A 201 -17.76 14.59 -21.45
C HIS A 201 -16.25 14.40 -21.27
N PHE A 202 -15.66 13.35 -21.82
CA PHE A 202 -14.23 13.02 -21.71
C PHE A 202 -13.43 13.32 -22.98
N THR A 203 -14.09 13.65 -24.10
CA THR A 203 -13.42 13.81 -25.41
C THR A 203 -14.02 14.93 -26.24
N ASP A 204 -13.15 15.67 -26.92
CA ASP A 204 -13.48 16.61 -27.98
C ASP A 204 -12.53 16.34 -29.17
N PRO A 205 -12.99 15.88 -30.33
CA PRO A 205 -14.38 15.54 -30.72
C PRO A 205 -14.92 14.25 -30.05
N PRO A 206 -16.25 14.00 -30.16
CA PRO A 206 -16.88 12.86 -29.54
C PRO A 206 -16.24 11.53 -29.93
N TYR A 207 -16.01 10.66 -28.96
CA TYR A 207 -15.37 9.36 -29.15
C TYR A 207 -16.30 8.37 -29.89
N ALA A 208 -15.83 7.86 -31.01
CA ALA A 208 -16.47 6.73 -31.71
C ALA A 208 -15.79 5.42 -31.30
N SER A 209 -16.49 4.58 -30.53
CA SER A 209 -15.92 3.32 -30.02
C SER A 209 -15.49 2.38 -31.16
N ALA A 210 -14.49 1.54 -30.86
CA ALA A 210 -14.00 0.55 -31.83
C ALA A 210 -15.11 -0.44 -32.27
N ARG A 211 -16.12 -0.69 -31.43
CA ARG A 211 -17.32 -1.48 -31.81
C ARG A 211 -18.13 -0.80 -32.89
N SER A 212 -18.30 0.52 -32.86
CA SER A 212 -19.03 1.25 -33.91
C SER A 212 -18.24 1.34 -35.22
N ARG A 213 -16.90 1.24 -35.16
CA ARG A 213 -16.05 1.19 -36.39
C ARG A 213 -16.17 -0.13 -37.13
N ARG A 214 -16.29 -1.28 -36.45
CA ARG A 214 -16.46 -2.59 -37.05
C ARG A 214 -17.80 -2.72 -37.80
N SER A 215 -18.87 -2.07 -37.30
CA SER A 215 -20.19 -2.10 -38.00
C SER A 215 -20.25 -1.22 -39.24
N ARG A 216 -19.29 -0.28 -39.41
CA ARG A 216 -19.22 0.59 -40.61
C ARG A 216 -18.31 0.06 -41.73
N SER A 217 -17.52 -1.00 -41.47
CA SER A 217 -16.61 -1.59 -42.46
C SER A 217 -17.18 -2.82 -43.16
N THR A 218 -18.45 -3.15 -42.92
CA THR A 218 -19.17 -4.28 -43.53
C THR A 218 -20.35 -3.84 -44.41
N THR A 219 -20.26 -2.64 -44.98
CA THR A 219 -21.17 -2.17 -46.08
C THR A 219 -20.37 -1.78 -47.29
#